data_71d2be357474fbc3c612707394885632
#
_entry.id   71d2be357474fbc3c612707394885632
#
_cell.length_a   1.000
_cell.length_b   1.000
_cell.length_c   1.000
_cell.angle_alpha   90.00
_cell.angle_beta   90.00
_cell.angle_gamma   90.00
#
_symmetry.space_group_name_H-M   'P 1'
#
loop_
_entity.id
_entity.type
_entity.pdbx_description
1 polymer ?
#
loop_
_entity_poly.entity_id
_entity_poly.type
_entity_poly.pdbx_seq_one_letter_code
_entity_poly.pdbx_strand_id
1 'polypeptide(L)'
;MGDGERAARVFDLLNPIGQTLNTAAVQHYRVEPYVVAADVGGAPPYVGRGGWTWYTGSAAWLWRLGIERIVGLRPEAGGVRIEPCIPRSWRRVDVTIRRPGGGLAITIENPDGVETGVTELLVEGVPEGHGVVAFPADGHDRHVVVRLGSNKRDVPRRDETIGTPNAATA
;
A
#
# COMPACT_ATOMS: atom_id res chain seq x y z
N MET A 1 -0.26 13.17 -2.89
CA MET A 1 0.83 12.65 -2.04
C MET A 1 0.38 11.32 -1.45
N GLY A 2 1.20 10.28 -1.57
CA GLY A 2 0.96 8.99 -0.91
C GLY A 2 1.41 9.07 0.55
N ASP A 3 0.55 8.67 1.48
CA ASP A 3 0.83 8.56 2.92
C ASP A 3 0.74 7.07 3.28
N GLY A 4 1.86 6.37 3.14
CA GLY A 4 1.98 4.93 3.34
C GLY A 4 1.78 4.52 4.80
N GLU A 5 2.26 5.34 5.74
CA GLU A 5 2.06 5.10 7.17
C GLU A 5 0.58 5.12 7.53
N ARG A 6 -0.13 6.15 7.05
CA ARG A 6 -1.56 6.28 7.33
C ARG A 6 -2.38 5.19 6.63
N ALA A 7 -2.02 4.86 5.38
CA ALA A 7 -2.70 3.80 4.64
C ALA A 7 -2.58 2.44 5.33
N ALA A 8 -1.36 2.06 5.76
CA ALA A 8 -1.13 0.83 6.50
C ALA A 8 -1.84 0.83 7.86
N ARG A 9 -1.81 1.95 8.60
CA ARG A 9 -2.52 2.08 9.86
C ARG A 9 -4.04 1.87 9.71
N VAL A 10 -4.65 2.46 8.67
CA VAL A 10 -6.08 2.27 8.40
C VAL A 10 -6.36 0.82 8.02
N PHE A 11 -5.48 0.21 7.21
CA PHE A 11 -5.58 -1.21 6.87
C PHE A 11 -5.56 -2.09 8.12
N ASP A 12 -4.62 -1.86 9.04
CA ASP A 12 -4.50 -2.62 10.29
C ASP A 12 -5.73 -2.47 11.19
N LEU A 13 -6.31 -1.27 11.24
CA LEU A 13 -7.56 -1.03 12.00
C LEU A 13 -8.76 -1.79 11.43
N LEU A 14 -8.79 -2.03 10.12
CA LEU A 14 -9.86 -2.76 9.43
C LEU A 14 -9.59 -4.27 9.34
N ASN A 15 -8.37 -4.70 9.58
CA ASN A 15 -7.97 -6.10 9.44
C ASN A 15 -8.53 -6.94 10.60
N PRO A 16 -9.41 -7.92 10.33
CA PRO A 16 -10.03 -8.75 11.38
C PRO A 16 -9.00 -9.53 12.20
N ILE A 17 -7.88 -9.90 11.62
CA ILE A 17 -6.79 -10.60 12.34
C ILE A 17 -6.26 -9.73 13.48
N GLY A 18 -6.02 -8.44 13.24
CA GLY A 18 -5.58 -7.49 14.26
C GLY A 18 -6.58 -7.32 15.41
N GLN A 19 -7.87 -7.44 15.11
CA GLN A 19 -8.96 -7.32 16.09
C GLN A 19 -9.21 -8.60 16.90
N THR A 20 -8.50 -9.68 16.64
CA THR A 20 -8.76 -11.00 17.24
C THR A 20 -7.51 -11.66 17.83
N LEU A 21 -6.48 -10.87 18.16
CA LEU A 21 -5.20 -11.38 18.66
C LEU A 21 -5.24 -11.99 20.07
N ASN A 22 -6.29 -11.71 20.84
CA ASN A 22 -6.49 -12.27 22.19
C ASN A 22 -7.98 -12.40 22.53
N THR A 23 -8.29 -13.14 23.60
CA THR A 23 -9.66 -13.43 23.99
C THR A 23 -10.49 -12.17 24.27
N ALA A 24 -9.92 -11.15 24.88
CA ALA A 24 -10.65 -9.90 25.17
C ALA A 24 -11.01 -9.16 23.88
N ALA A 25 -10.08 -9.09 22.92
CA ALA A 25 -10.33 -8.50 21.61
C ALA A 25 -11.43 -9.28 20.84
N VAL A 26 -11.38 -10.60 20.85
CA VAL A 26 -12.43 -11.46 20.24
C VAL A 26 -13.80 -11.18 20.87
N GLN A 27 -13.87 -11.13 22.20
CA GLN A 27 -15.12 -10.85 22.92
C GLN A 27 -15.66 -9.44 22.66
N HIS A 28 -14.77 -8.50 22.37
CA HIS A 28 -15.13 -7.13 22.05
C HIS A 28 -15.58 -6.99 20.59
N TYR A 29 -14.79 -7.50 19.65
CA TYR A 29 -15.05 -7.37 18.20
C TYR A 29 -16.26 -8.23 17.76
N ARG A 30 -16.39 -9.45 18.28
CA ARG A 30 -17.52 -10.38 18.07
C ARG A 30 -17.80 -10.75 16.61
N VAL A 31 -16.78 -10.77 15.78
CA VAL A 31 -16.83 -11.22 14.40
C VAL A 31 -15.80 -12.33 14.22
N GLU A 32 -16.02 -13.21 13.27
CA GLU A 32 -15.09 -14.28 12.95
C GLU A 32 -13.72 -13.69 12.54
N PRO A 33 -12.59 -14.28 12.99
CA PRO A 33 -11.27 -13.71 12.83
C PRO A 33 -10.76 -13.67 11.38
N TYR A 34 -11.49 -14.27 10.46
CA TYR A 34 -11.16 -14.36 9.03
C TYR A 34 -12.17 -13.60 8.14
N VAL A 35 -13.11 -12.87 8.73
CA VAL A 35 -14.17 -12.15 8.00
C VAL A 35 -14.01 -10.65 8.20
N VAL A 36 -14.07 -9.90 7.13
CA VAL A 36 -14.07 -8.43 7.17
C VAL A 36 -15.50 -7.95 7.41
N ALA A 37 -15.74 -7.25 8.52
CA ALA A 37 -17.03 -6.64 8.81
C ALA A 37 -17.35 -5.52 7.81
N ALA A 38 -18.64 -5.34 7.50
CA ALA A 38 -19.11 -4.24 6.67
C ALA A 38 -19.12 -2.91 7.43
N ASP A 39 -19.36 -2.99 8.72
CA ASP A 39 -19.43 -1.86 9.64
C ASP A 39 -18.81 -2.22 10.99
N VAL A 40 -18.38 -1.22 11.71
CA VAL A 40 -17.89 -1.31 13.09
C VAL A 40 -18.60 -0.26 13.91
N GLY A 41 -19.16 -0.64 15.06
CA GLY A 41 -19.89 0.25 15.93
C GLY A 41 -19.05 1.42 16.38
N GLY A 42 -19.56 2.64 16.21
CA GLY A 42 -18.89 3.89 16.61
C GLY A 42 -19.46 4.53 17.87
N ALA A 43 -20.56 3.99 18.44
CA ALA A 43 -21.24 4.57 19.59
C ALA A 43 -21.50 3.52 20.69
N PRO A 44 -21.53 3.94 21.99
CA PRO A 44 -21.91 3.08 23.07
C PRO A 44 -23.32 2.48 22.89
N PRO A 45 -23.54 1.22 23.27
CA PRO A 45 -22.59 0.31 23.91
C PRO A 45 -21.76 -0.54 22.93
N TYR A 46 -21.78 -0.25 21.63
CA TYR A 46 -21.23 -1.10 20.57
C TYR A 46 -19.92 -0.60 19.97
N VAL A 47 -19.23 0.33 20.63
CA VAL A 47 -17.95 0.86 20.14
C VAL A 47 -16.95 -0.26 19.89
N GLY A 48 -16.41 -0.35 18.68
CA GLY A 48 -15.43 -1.37 18.28
C GLY A 48 -16.01 -2.75 17.99
N ARG A 49 -17.32 -2.94 18.13
CA ARG A 49 -17.98 -4.21 17.78
C ARG A 49 -18.20 -4.27 16.27
N GLY A 50 -17.77 -5.34 15.63
CA GLY A 50 -18.08 -5.62 14.24
C GLY A 50 -19.56 -5.94 14.06
N GLY A 51 -20.13 -5.43 12.98
CA GLY A 51 -21.52 -5.61 12.63
C GLY A 51 -21.71 -6.66 11.54
N TRP A 52 -22.28 -6.27 10.43
CA TRP A 52 -22.68 -7.18 9.36
C TRP A 52 -21.49 -7.86 8.68
N THR A 53 -21.57 -9.17 8.47
CA THR A 53 -20.55 -9.99 7.81
C THR A 53 -21.13 -10.82 6.67
N TRP A 54 -20.27 -11.39 5.82
CA TRP A 54 -20.56 -12.31 4.69
C TRP A 54 -21.24 -11.68 3.46
N TYR A 55 -22.14 -10.74 3.62
CA TYR A 55 -22.91 -10.13 2.53
C TYR A 55 -22.31 -8.81 2.06
N THR A 56 -20.98 -8.72 1.97
CA THR A 56 -20.35 -7.43 1.73
C THR A 56 -19.23 -7.53 0.71
N GLY A 57 -18.98 -6.43 0.03
CA GLY A 57 -17.76 -6.24 -0.77
C GLY A 57 -16.53 -5.87 0.07
N SER A 58 -16.64 -5.77 1.40
CA SER A 58 -15.60 -5.24 2.28
C SER A 58 -14.28 -6.01 2.16
N ALA A 59 -14.34 -7.34 2.12
CA ALA A 59 -13.15 -8.18 1.97
C ALA A 59 -12.43 -7.91 0.64
N ALA A 60 -13.17 -7.79 -0.45
CA ALA A 60 -12.60 -7.47 -1.77
C ALA A 60 -11.98 -6.06 -1.78
N TRP A 61 -12.64 -5.08 -1.16
CA TRP A 61 -12.11 -3.73 -1.03
C TRP A 61 -10.86 -3.68 -0.16
N LEU A 62 -10.85 -4.40 0.98
CA LEU A 62 -9.67 -4.48 1.84
C LEU A 62 -8.50 -5.14 1.12
N TRP A 63 -8.74 -6.23 0.39
CA TRP A 63 -7.74 -6.89 -0.44
C TRP A 63 -7.17 -5.92 -1.50
N ARG A 64 -8.03 -5.22 -2.23
CA ARG A 64 -7.61 -4.23 -3.23
C ARG A 64 -6.83 -3.07 -2.61
N LEU A 65 -7.23 -2.61 -1.42
CA LEU A 65 -6.49 -1.60 -0.69
C LEU A 65 -5.06 -2.08 -0.39
N GLY A 66 -4.92 -3.29 0.15
CA GLY A 66 -3.61 -3.88 0.47
C GLY A 66 -2.74 -4.05 -0.76
N ILE A 67 -3.24 -4.74 -1.77
CA ILE A 67 -2.44 -5.12 -2.95
C ILE A 67 -2.27 -3.94 -3.92
N GLU A 68 -3.37 -3.27 -4.30
CA GLU A 68 -3.33 -2.26 -5.36
C GLU A 68 -2.86 -0.89 -4.86
N ARG A 69 -3.06 -0.56 -3.59
CA ARG A 69 -2.81 0.79 -3.06
C ARG A 69 -1.64 0.87 -2.10
N ILE A 70 -1.44 -0.13 -1.23
CA ILE A 70 -0.31 -0.16 -0.30
C ILE A 70 0.89 -0.81 -0.98
N VAL A 71 0.79 -2.07 -1.36
CA VAL A 71 1.88 -2.75 -2.10
C VAL A 71 2.06 -2.15 -3.50
N GLY A 72 0.99 -1.58 -4.06
CA GLY A 72 1.04 -0.80 -5.29
C GLY A 72 1.03 -1.63 -6.57
N LEU A 73 0.52 -2.86 -6.53
CA LEU A 73 0.42 -3.74 -7.70
C LEU A 73 -0.93 -3.53 -8.39
N ARG A 74 -0.96 -2.68 -9.41
CA ARG A 74 -2.19 -2.35 -10.14
C ARG A 74 -2.28 -3.12 -11.43
N PRO A 75 -3.30 -3.99 -11.60
CA PRO A 75 -3.53 -4.67 -12.87
C PRO A 75 -3.77 -3.68 -14.00
N GLU A 76 -3.08 -3.87 -15.10
CA GLU A 76 -3.30 -3.14 -16.36
C GLU A 76 -3.35 -4.12 -17.54
N ALA A 77 -3.69 -3.62 -18.73
CA ALA A 77 -3.77 -4.45 -19.91
C ALA A 77 -2.41 -5.11 -20.21
N GLY A 78 -2.37 -6.43 -20.12
CA GLY A 78 -1.17 -7.22 -20.42
C GLY A 78 -0.13 -7.30 -19.30
N GLY A 79 -0.31 -6.64 -18.16
CA GLY A 79 0.72 -6.62 -17.13
C GLY A 79 0.28 -6.07 -15.78
N VAL A 80 1.24 -5.56 -15.04
CA VAL A 80 1.03 -4.90 -13.75
C VAL A 80 1.87 -3.63 -13.67
N ARG A 81 1.26 -2.54 -13.24
CA ARG A 81 1.96 -1.32 -12.83
C ARG A 81 2.36 -1.44 -11.37
N ILE A 82 3.59 -1.04 -11.04
CA ILE A 82 4.14 -1.17 -9.70
C ILE A 82 4.45 0.22 -9.14
N GLU A 83 3.58 0.69 -8.24
CA GLU A 83 3.66 2.01 -7.61
C GLU A 83 3.41 1.89 -6.10
N PRO A 84 4.38 1.43 -5.31
CA PRO A 84 4.23 1.23 -3.88
C PRO A 84 3.93 2.52 -3.11
N CYS A 85 3.09 2.38 -2.07
CA CYS A 85 2.84 3.40 -1.06
C CYS A 85 2.86 2.70 0.31
N ILE A 86 4.05 2.39 0.78
CA ILE A 86 4.30 1.51 1.93
C ILE A 86 4.80 2.30 3.16
N PRO A 87 4.65 1.76 4.37
CA PRO A 87 5.29 2.33 5.55
C PRO A 87 6.81 2.41 5.40
N ARG A 88 7.41 3.43 5.97
CA ARG A 88 8.87 3.63 5.97
C ARG A 88 9.64 2.50 6.64
N SER A 89 8.99 1.80 7.57
CA SER A 89 9.54 0.64 8.25
C SER A 89 9.63 -0.62 7.38
N TRP A 90 8.86 -0.68 6.29
CA TRP A 90 8.92 -1.80 5.36
C TRP A 90 10.13 -1.65 4.44
N ARG A 91 11.20 -2.36 4.78
CA ARG A 91 12.48 -2.29 4.03
C ARG A 91 12.49 -3.20 2.82
N ARG A 92 11.67 -4.23 2.82
CA ARG A 92 11.54 -5.19 1.74
C ARG A 92 10.12 -5.77 1.73
N VAL A 93 9.57 -5.93 0.55
CA VAL A 93 8.32 -6.65 0.31
C VAL A 93 8.53 -7.60 -0.86
N ASP A 94 8.23 -8.88 -0.66
CA ASP A 94 8.29 -9.88 -1.71
C ASP A 94 6.88 -10.34 -2.07
N VAL A 95 6.57 -10.34 -3.37
CA VAL A 95 5.26 -10.75 -3.90
C VAL A 95 5.44 -11.68 -5.08
N THR A 96 4.66 -12.74 -5.12
CA THR A 96 4.61 -13.63 -6.29
C THR A 96 3.21 -13.58 -6.90
N ILE A 97 3.15 -13.21 -8.17
CA ILE A 97 1.94 -13.29 -8.99
C ILE A 97 2.06 -14.54 -9.86
N ARG A 98 1.16 -15.51 -9.65
CA ARG A 98 1.12 -16.74 -10.44
C ARG A 98 0.06 -16.66 -11.52
N ARG A 99 0.41 -17.06 -12.74
CA ARG A 99 -0.51 -17.13 -13.87
C ARG A 99 -0.17 -18.30 -14.79
N PRO A 100 -1.16 -18.86 -15.51
CA PRO A 100 -0.86 -19.71 -16.67
C PRO A 100 -0.01 -18.92 -17.67
N GLY A 101 1.06 -19.52 -18.17
CA GLY A 101 1.97 -18.87 -19.11
C GLY A 101 3.14 -18.10 -18.50
N GLY A 102 3.25 -18.07 -17.17
CA GLY A 102 4.33 -17.44 -16.42
C GLY A 102 3.87 -16.28 -15.55
N GLY A 103 4.48 -16.16 -14.39
CA GLY A 103 4.19 -15.17 -13.37
C GLY A 103 5.27 -14.13 -13.19
N LEU A 104 5.15 -13.35 -12.11
CA LEU A 104 6.15 -12.37 -11.69
C LEU A 104 6.55 -12.63 -10.25
N ALA A 105 7.85 -12.73 -9.99
CA ALA A 105 8.45 -12.73 -8.67
C ALA A 105 8.99 -11.31 -8.42
N ILE A 106 8.28 -10.52 -7.62
CA ILE A 106 8.54 -9.11 -7.43
C ILE A 106 9.17 -8.89 -6.06
N THR A 107 10.30 -8.21 -6.03
CA THR A 107 10.94 -7.72 -4.81
C THR A 107 10.90 -6.20 -4.82
N ILE A 108 10.27 -5.60 -3.82
CA ILE A 108 10.30 -4.15 -3.57
C ILE A 108 11.34 -3.90 -2.48
N GLU A 109 12.38 -3.13 -2.81
CA GLU A 109 13.44 -2.72 -1.88
C GLU A 109 13.24 -1.26 -1.49
N ASN A 110 13.29 -0.96 -0.19
CA ASN A 110 13.13 0.38 0.37
C ASN A 110 14.32 0.75 1.28
N PRO A 111 15.52 0.89 0.74
CA PRO A 111 16.72 1.17 1.54
C PRO A 111 16.64 2.53 2.25
N ASP A 112 16.02 3.52 1.62
CA ASP A 112 15.93 4.89 2.14
C ASP A 112 14.78 5.06 3.15
N GLY A 113 13.88 4.08 3.29
CA GLY A 113 12.71 4.19 4.17
C GLY A 113 11.78 5.31 3.74
N VAL A 114 11.48 5.37 2.47
CA VAL A 114 10.49 6.31 1.90
C VAL A 114 9.13 5.63 1.80
N GLU A 115 8.07 6.41 1.68
CA GLU A 115 6.72 5.86 1.54
C GLU A 115 6.37 5.57 0.08
N THR A 116 6.92 6.35 -0.84
CA THR A 116 6.68 6.28 -2.28
C THR A 116 7.94 6.67 -3.05
N GLY A 117 7.92 6.50 -4.36
CA GLY A 117 9.00 6.96 -5.24
C GLY A 117 9.83 5.80 -5.77
N VAL A 118 9.41 5.24 -6.89
CA VAL A 118 10.21 4.24 -7.62
C VAL A 118 11.36 4.97 -8.30
N THR A 119 12.58 4.62 -7.94
CA THR A 119 13.81 5.17 -8.55
C THR A 119 14.42 4.23 -9.57
N GLU A 120 14.16 2.93 -9.43
CA GLU A 120 14.65 1.91 -10.34
C GLU A 120 13.64 0.77 -10.45
N LEU A 121 13.46 0.25 -11.66
CA LEU A 121 12.71 -0.96 -11.94
C LEU A 121 13.54 -1.83 -12.88
N LEU A 122 13.80 -3.07 -12.47
CA LEU A 122 14.58 -4.05 -13.22
C LEU A 122 13.70 -5.26 -13.49
N VAL A 123 13.73 -5.75 -14.73
CA VAL A 123 13.14 -7.03 -15.12
C VAL A 123 14.27 -7.94 -15.60
N GLU A 124 14.47 -9.08 -14.98
CA GLU A 124 15.62 -9.97 -15.20
C GLU A 124 16.98 -9.24 -15.13
N GLY A 125 17.10 -8.26 -14.23
CA GLY A 125 18.29 -7.45 -14.06
C GLY A 125 18.48 -6.34 -15.10
N VAL A 126 17.58 -6.21 -16.07
CA VAL A 126 17.63 -5.17 -17.10
C VAL A 126 16.74 -4.00 -16.67
N PRO A 127 17.23 -2.74 -16.71
CA PRO A 127 16.42 -1.58 -16.43
C PRO A 127 15.21 -1.48 -17.35
N GLU A 128 14.03 -1.34 -16.75
CA GLU A 128 12.76 -1.13 -17.43
C GLU A 128 12.26 0.27 -17.10
N GLY A 129 11.60 0.93 -18.06
CA GLY A 129 11.01 2.24 -17.79
C GLY A 129 9.89 2.15 -16.75
N HIS A 130 9.50 3.31 -16.19
CA HIS A 130 8.38 3.41 -15.23
C HIS A 130 7.03 3.13 -15.92
N GLY A 131 6.85 1.91 -16.36
CA GLY A 131 5.68 1.48 -17.11
C GLY A 131 4.99 0.28 -16.49
N VAL A 132 4.28 -0.44 -17.33
CA VAL A 132 3.62 -1.69 -16.99
C VAL A 132 4.60 -2.84 -17.23
N VAL A 133 4.87 -3.62 -16.20
CA VAL A 133 5.64 -4.87 -16.34
C VAL A 133 4.75 -5.92 -16.98
N ALA A 134 5.11 -6.34 -18.18
CA ALA A 134 4.33 -7.32 -18.92
C ALA A 134 4.46 -8.72 -18.29
N PHE A 135 3.35 -9.46 -18.31
CA PHE A 135 3.41 -10.88 -17.93
C PHE A 135 4.10 -11.70 -19.03
N PRO A 136 4.97 -12.64 -18.66
CA PRO A 136 5.54 -13.57 -19.64
C PRO A 136 4.47 -14.50 -20.24
N ALA A 137 4.77 -15.01 -21.41
CA ALA A 137 3.91 -15.97 -22.13
C ALA A 137 4.69 -17.24 -22.54
N ASP A 138 5.90 -17.40 -22.04
CA ASP A 138 6.84 -18.49 -22.38
C ASP A 138 6.86 -19.62 -21.35
N GLY A 139 5.99 -19.56 -20.34
CA GLY A 139 5.88 -20.56 -19.26
C GLY A 139 6.86 -20.34 -18.10
N HIS A 140 7.71 -19.32 -18.14
CA HIS A 140 8.69 -19.03 -17.11
C HIS A 140 8.29 -17.78 -16.30
N ASP A 141 8.53 -17.82 -14.99
CA ASP A 141 8.36 -16.65 -14.16
C ASP A 141 9.50 -15.65 -14.42
N ARG A 142 9.19 -14.33 -14.32
CA ARG A 142 10.18 -13.24 -14.41
C ARG A 142 10.46 -12.68 -13.04
N HIS A 143 11.73 -12.36 -12.78
CA HIS A 143 12.16 -11.64 -11.58
C HIS A 143 12.09 -10.14 -11.82
N VAL A 144 11.42 -9.45 -10.91
CA VAL A 144 11.25 -7.99 -10.95
C VAL A 144 11.79 -7.40 -9.66
N VAL A 145 12.70 -6.44 -9.77
CA VAL A 145 13.20 -5.68 -8.63
C VAL A 145 12.75 -4.24 -8.77
N VAL A 146 12.09 -3.72 -7.74
CA VAL A 146 11.64 -2.33 -7.66
C VAL A 146 12.35 -1.67 -6.50
N ARG A 147 13.08 -0.62 -6.75
CA ARG A 147 13.80 0.12 -5.72
C ARG A 147 13.12 1.45 -5.44
N LEU A 148 12.77 1.67 -4.17
CA LEU A 148 12.23 2.94 -3.71
C LEU A 148 13.37 3.84 -3.22
N GLY A 149 13.20 5.14 -3.42
CA GLY A 149 14.16 6.14 -2.95
C GLY A 149 13.64 7.56 -3.14
N SER A 150 14.30 8.51 -2.50
CA SER A 150 14.02 9.92 -2.69
C SER A 150 14.64 10.37 -4.02
N ASN A 151 13.80 10.74 -4.97
CA ASN A 151 14.30 11.42 -6.17
C ASN A 151 14.87 12.77 -5.73
N LYS A 152 16.20 12.97 -5.87
CA LYS A 152 16.88 14.22 -5.49
C LYS A 152 16.34 15.48 -6.20
N ARG A 153 15.36 15.33 -7.09
CA ARG A 153 14.71 16.43 -7.81
C ARG A 153 13.49 17.02 -7.08
N ASP A 154 12.98 16.37 -6.05
CA ASP A 154 11.88 16.87 -5.21
C ASP A 154 12.40 17.52 -3.93
N VAL A 155 13.38 18.40 -4.04
CA VAL A 155 13.66 19.36 -2.96
C VAL A 155 12.51 20.36 -2.97
N PRO A 156 11.68 20.45 -1.92
CA PRO A 156 10.65 21.47 -1.85
C PRO A 156 11.33 22.83 -2.01
N ARG A 157 10.88 23.66 -2.96
CA ARG A 157 11.29 25.05 -3.02
C ARG A 157 10.99 25.64 -1.64
N ARG A 158 12.04 26.08 -0.96
CA ARG A 158 11.90 26.90 0.25
C ARG A 158 11.02 28.08 -0.15
N ASP A 159 9.91 28.23 0.55
CA ASP A 159 9.07 29.42 0.45
C ASP A 159 9.97 30.65 0.59
N GLU A 160 10.06 31.42 -0.49
CA GLU A 160 10.65 32.74 -0.45
C GLU A 160 9.80 33.56 0.53
N THR A 161 10.44 33.98 1.57
CA THR A 161 10.00 34.90 2.60
C THR A 161 9.05 35.96 2.03
N ILE A 162 7.79 35.89 2.41
CA ILE A 162 6.86 37.02 2.23
C ILE A 162 7.41 38.17 3.06
N GLY A 163 8.02 39.14 2.40
CA GLY A 163 8.46 40.38 3.00
C GLY A 163 7.27 41.13 3.60
N THR A 164 7.35 41.39 4.88
CA THR A 164 6.47 42.29 5.62
C THR A 164 6.49 43.68 4.96
N PRO A 165 5.32 44.25 4.58
CA PRO A 165 5.29 45.66 4.21
C PRO A 165 5.53 46.52 5.43
N ASN A 166 6.55 47.34 5.35
CA ASN A 166 6.94 48.35 6.29
C ASN A 166 5.79 49.38 6.44
N ALA A 167 5.27 49.54 7.64
CA ALA A 167 4.38 50.64 8.00
C ALA A 167 5.22 51.91 8.11
N ALA A 168 5.08 52.79 7.16
CA ALA A 168 5.61 54.20 7.27
C ALA A 168 4.43 55.13 7.48
N THR A 169 4.41 55.69 8.62
CA THR A 169 4.10 57.07 9.09
C THR A 169 3.47 58.02 8.06
N ALA A 170 2.28 58.53 8.35
CA ALA A 170 1.93 59.94 8.45
C ALA A 170 0.53 60.10 9.03
#